data_4a13d1211e14f2e898c03d4c46c6c2c5
#
_entry.id   4a13d1211e14f2e898c03d4c46c6c2c5
#
_cell.length_a   1.000
_cell.length_b   1.000
_cell.length_c   1.000
_cell.angle_alpha   90.00
_cell.angle_beta   90.00
_cell.angle_gamma   90.00
#
_symmetry.space_group_name_H-M   'P 1'
#
loop_
_entity.id
_entity.type
_entity.pdbx_description
1 polymer ?
#
loop_
_entity_poly.entity_id
_entity_poly.type
_entity_poly.pdbx_seq_one_letter_code
_entity_poly.pdbx_strand_id
1 'polypeptide(L)'
;AVNIKALANNKYVAAENGGASPLIANHDTAGPWELFYILPAADGSINIKAGFNGKYVTAENGGASPLIANRDTAGPWEKFVLAPIFNTNEVAIMASINNRYVTAENGGAQALVANRDEIGPWEKFTITKVSDCQIQ
;
A
#
# COMPACT_ATOMS: atom_id res chain seq x y z
N ALA A 1 9.33 9.89 -1.72
CA ALA A 1 9.14 8.46 -1.50
C ALA A 1 8.71 8.20 -0.07
N VAL A 2 8.01 7.10 0.13
CA VAL A 2 7.54 6.72 1.46
C VAL A 2 7.78 5.23 1.68
N ASN A 3 7.82 4.85 2.95
CA ASN A 3 7.70 3.45 3.35
C ASN A 3 6.35 3.26 4.00
N ILE A 4 5.77 2.08 3.83
CA ILE A 4 4.49 1.71 4.41
C ILE A 4 4.73 0.53 5.33
N LYS A 5 4.31 0.65 6.57
CA LYS A 5 4.54 -0.38 7.57
C LYS A 5 3.21 -0.83 8.15
N ALA A 6 3.02 -2.15 8.24
CA ALA A 6 1.80 -2.69 8.84
C ALA A 6 1.91 -2.63 10.35
N LEU A 7 0.86 -2.15 11.00
CA LEU A 7 0.86 -2.09 12.46
C LEU A 7 0.78 -3.48 13.06
N ALA A 8 0.13 -4.41 12.38
CA ALA A 8 -0.11 -5.75 12.91
C ALA A 8 1.17 -6.48 13.28
N ASN A 9 2.22 -6.34 12.45
CA ASN A 9 3.47 -7.05 12.70
C ASN A 9 4.69 -6.15 12.67
N ASN A 10 4.51 -4.84 12.50
CA ASN A 10 5.61 -3.88 12.44
C ASN A 10 6.61 -4.16 11.33
N LYS A 11 6.14 -4.72 10.22
CA LYS A 11 7.01 -4.99 9.09
C LYS A 11 6.66 -4.10 7.92
N TYR A 12 7.67 -3.84 7.07
CA TYR A 12 7.48 -2.99 5.91
C TYR A 12 6.78 -3.73 4.80
N VAL A 13 5.89 -3.04 4.11
CA VAL A 13 5.24 -3.54 2.91
C VAL A 13 6.26 -3.50 1.77
N ALA A 14 6.39 -4.60 1.08
CA ALA A 14 7.30 -4.74 -0.06
C ALA A 14 6.50 -5.03 -1.32
N ALA A 15 6.95 -4.45 -2.45
CA ALA A 15 6.55 -4.92 -3.76
C ALA A 15 7.41 -6.15 -4.03
N GLU A 16 6.93 -7.29 -3.58
CA GLU A 16 7.72 -8.51 -3.51
C GLU A 16 8.22 -8.93 -4.88
N ASN A 17 9.45 -9.42 -4.92
CA ASN A 17 10.10 -9.80 -6.18
C ASN A 17 10.16 -8.64 -7.17
N GLY A 18 10.34 -7.42 -6.64
CA GLY A 18 10.43 -6.25 -7.47
C GLY A 18 9.12 -5.88 -8.15
N GLY A 19 8.00 -6.34 -7.61
CA GLY A 19 6.68 -6.07 -8.16
C GLY A 19 6.06 -7.22 -8.90
N ALA A 20 6.81 -8.32 -9.11
CA ALA A 20 6.28 -9.49 -9.82
C ALA A 20 5.31 -10.28 -8.95
N SER A 21 5.37 -10.10 -7.64
CA SER A 21 4.50 -10.79 -6.69
C SER A 21 3.68 -9.75 -5.92
N PRO A 22 2.58 -10.17 -5.27
CA PRO A 22 1.74 -9.22 -4.54
C PRO A 22 2.46 -8.55 -3.39
N LEU A 23 1.94 -7.38 -3.00
CA LEU A 23 2.46 -6.65 -1.86
C LEU A 23 2.25 -7.45 -0.58
N ILE A 24 3.27 -7.47 0.26
CA ILE A 24 3.19 -8.19 1.51
C ILE A 24 4.04 -7.46 2.57
N ALA A 25 3.56 -7.43 3.79
CA ALA A 25 4.24 -6.76 4.89
C ALA A 25 5.10 -7.79 5.63
N ASN A 26 6.28 -8.08 5.08
CA ASN A 26 7.10 -9.14 5.64
C ASN A 26 8.59 -8.82 5.69
N HIS A 27 8.98 -7.56 5.53
CA HIS A 27 10.38 -7.18 5.56
C HIS A 27 10.71 -6.37 6.81
N ASP A 28 11.81 -6.72 7.47
CA ASP A 28 12.23 -6.03 8.68
C ASP A 28 12.92 -4.71 8.41
N THR A 29 13.50 -4.56 7.23
CA THR A 29 14.20 -3.35 6.86
C THR A 29 13.66 -2.85 5.53
N ALA A 30 13.82 -1.56 5.29
CA ALA A 30 13.30 -0.93 4.08
C ALA A 30 14.41 -0.79 3.06
N GLY A 31 14.27 -1.48 1.95
CA GLY A 31 15.18 -1.41 0.82
C GLY A 31 14.45 -0.94 -0.42
N PRO A 32 15.00 -1.26 -1.62
CA PRO A 32 14.38 -0.76 -2.86
C PRO A 32 12.95 -1.25 -3.10
N TRP A 33 12.62 -2.46 -2.66
CA TRP A 33 11.28 -2.99 -2.89
C TRP A 33 10.24 -2.38 -1.95
N GLU A 34 10.67 -1.66 -0.91
CA GLU A 34 9.80 -1.06 0.08
C GLU A 34 9.59 0.44 -0.15
N LEU A 35 10.09 0.97 -1.26
CA LEU A 35 9.86 2.36 -1.61
C LEU A 35 8.62 2.50 -2.46
N PHE A 36 7.77 3.44 -2.07
CA PHE A 36 6.55 3.73 -2.81
C PHE A 36 6.40 5.23 -2.99
N TYR A 37 5.64 5.62 -3.99
CA TYR A 37 5.26 7.00 -4.22
C TYR A 37 3.75 7.10 -4.11
N ILE A 38 3.28 8.12 -3.43
CA ILE A 38 1.86 8.39 -3.32
C ILE A 38 1.58 9.64 -4.14
N LEU A 39 0.74 9.50 -5.15
CA LEU A 39 0.50 10.55 -6.12
C LEU A 39 -0.97 10.95 -6.06
N PRO A 40 -1.27 12.26 -6.06
CA PRO A 40 -2.67 12.67 -6.06
C PRO A 40 -3.33 12.38 -7.39
N ALA A 41 -4.60 11.98 -7.35
CA ALA A 41 -5.41 11.82 -8.54
C ALA A 41 -6.40 12.98 -8.64
N ALA A 42 -6.96 13.16 -9.83
CA ALA A 42 -7.77 14.34 -10.08
C ALA A 42 -9.04 14.41 -9.23
N ASP A 43 -9.55 13.28 -8.78
CA ASP A 43 -10.81 13.22 -8.06
C ASP A 43 -10.64 13.19 -6.54
N GLY A 44 -9.45 13.49 -6.04
CA GLY A 44 -9.21 13.49 -4.60
C GLY A 44 -8.72 12.16 -4.05
N SER A 45 -8.73 11.11 -4.86
CA SER A 45 -8.12 9.85 -4.47
C SER A 45 -6.61 9.94 -4.72
N ILE A 46 -5.92 8.83 -4.47
CA ILE A 46 -4.48 8.74 -4.71
C ILE A 46 -4.18 7.50 -5.52
N ASN A 47 -3.00 7.52 -6.14
CA ASN A 47 -2.40 6.32 -6.71
C ASN A 47 -1.16 6.00 -5.91
N ILE A 48 -0.83 4.72 -5.85
CA ILE A 48 0.38 4.24 -5.18
C ILE A 48 1.24 3.58 -6.25
N LYS A 49 2.49 3.98 -6.33
CA LYS A 49 3.39 3.47 -7.35
C LYS A 49 4.61 2.87 -6.66
N ALA A 50 4.98 1.66 -7.07
CA ALA A 50 6.18 1.03 -6.51
C ALA A 50 7.42 1.72 -7.09
N GLY A 51 8.36 2.05 -6.22
CA GLY A 51 9.55 2.74 -6.65
C GLY A 51 10.46 1.86 -7.49
N PHE A 52 10.49 0.56 -7.20
CA PHE A 52 11.44 -0.31 -7.85
C PHE A 52 11.15 -0.53 -9.34
N ASN A 53 9.89 -0.80 -9.67
CA ASN A 53 9.55 -1.08 -11.07
C ASN A 53 8.76 0.03 -11.75
N GLY A 54 8.42 1.09 -11.01
CA GLY A 54 7.68 2.22 -11.57
C GLY A 54 6.26 1.93 -11.96
N LYS A 55 5.66 0.86 -11.42
CA LYS A 55 4.32 0.48 -11.80
C LYS A 55 3.33 0.80 -10.70
N TYR A 56 2.08 1.02 -11.10
CA TYR A 56 1.01 1.35 -10.16
C TYR A 56 0.50 0.12 -9.44
N VAL A 57 0.22 0.28 -8.15
CA VAL A 57 -0.43 -0.75 -7.37
C VAL A 57 -1.90 -0.81 -7.77
N THR A 58 -2.38 -2.01 -8.03
CA THR A 58 -3.77 -2.24 -8.41
C THR A 58 -4.45 -3.13 -7.38
N ALA A 59 -5.72 -2.85 -7.12
CA ALA A 59 -6.58 -3.79 -6.39
C ALA A 59 -7.08 -4.80 -7.42
N GLU A 60 -6.31 -5.83 -7.62
CA GLU A 60 -6.51 -6.77 -8.72
C GLU A 60 -7.88 -7.44 -8.64
N ASN A 61 -8.50 -7.62 -9.78
CA ASN A 61 -9.86 -8.18 -9.87
C ASN A 61 -10.86 -7.36 -9.05
N GLY A 62 -10.67 -6.04 -9.05
CA GLY A 62 -11.58 -5.16 -8.34
C GLY A 62 -11.53 -5.31 -6.84
N GLY A 63 -10.43 -5.82 -6.32
CA GLY A 63 -10.24 -6.02 -4.90
C GLY A 63 -10.39 -7.47 -4.45
N ALA A 64 -10.81 -8.37 -5.34
CA ALA A 64 -10.97 -9.77 -4.96
C ALA A 64 -9.64 -10.49 -4.82
N SER A 65 -8.59 -9.97 -5.44
CA SER A 65 -7.25 -10.55 -5.39
C SER A 65 -6.30 -9.59 -4.70
N PRO A 66 -5.12 -10.08 -4.26
CA PRO A 66 -4.17 -9.21 -3.55
C PRO A 66 -3.68 -8.04 -4.39
N LEU A 67 -3.24 -7.00 -3.71
CA LEU A 67 -2.64 -5.84 -4.35
C LEU A 67 -1.32 -6.23 -4.99
N ILE A 68 -1.08 -5.70 -6.19
CA ILE A 68 0.17 -5.97 -6.89
C ILE A 68 0.54 -4.75 -7.73
N ALA A 69 1.83 -4.44 -7.81
CA ALA A 69 2.33 -3.28 -8.54
C ALA A 69 2.71 -3.73 -9.94
N ASN A 70 1.72 -3.82 -10.84
CA ASN A 70 1.96 -4.34 -12.18
C ASN A 70 1.23 -3.60 -13.30
N ARG A 71 0.74 -2.39 -13.03
CA ARG A 71 0.03 -1.63 -14.06
C ARG A 71 0.88 -0.47 -14.55
N ASP A 72 0.88 -0.25 -15.85
CA ASP A 72 1.61 0.86 -16.46
C ASP A 72 0.83 2.16 -16.39
N THR A 73 -0.49 2.08 -16.30
CA THR A 73 -1.33 3.27 -16.21
C THR A 73 -2.32 3.09 -15.08
N ALA A 74 -2.82 4.22 -14.56
CA ALA A 74 -3.72 4.21 -13.42
C ALA A 74 -5.16 4.34 -13.88
N GLY A 75 -5.95 3.31 -13.60
CA GLY A 75 -7.39 3.29 -13.87
C GLY A 75 -8.16 3.14 -12.58
N PRO A 76 -9.42 2.66 -12.66
CA PRO A 76 -10.26 2.57 -11.46
C PRO A 76 -9.73 1.65 -10.37
N TRP A 77 -9.06 0.57 -10.73
CA TRP A 77 -8.54 -0.37 -9.75
C TRP A 77 -7.28 0.14 -9.05
N GLU A 78 -6.71 1.24 -9.54
CA GLU A 78 -5.48 1.80 -9.00
C GLU A 78 -5.73 3.04 -8.14
N LYS A 79 -7.00 3.32 -7.82
CA LYS A 79 -7.34 4.47 -6.98
C LYS A 79 -7.60 4.03 -5.56
N PHE A 80 -7.00 4.75 -4.63
CA PHE A 80 -7.12 4.46 -3.21
C PHE A 80 -7.43 5.74 -2.45
N VAL A 81 -7.97 5.59 -1.25
CA VAL A 81 -8.23 6.71 -0.36
C VAL A 81 -7.50 6.43 0.95
N LEU A 82 -6.76 7.41 1.43
CA LEU A 82 -6.13 7.31 2.74
C LEU A 82 -7.08 7.86 3.78
N ALA A 83 -7.36 7.07 4.80
CA ALA A 83 -8.26 7.46 5.88
C ALA A 83 -7.45 7.56 7.17
N PRO A 84 -7.08 8.78 7.61
CA PRO A 84 -6.33 8.92 8.85
C PRO A 84 -7.14 8.42 10.04
N ILE A 85 -6.45 7.78 10.97
CA ILE A 85 -7.08 7.28 12.20
C ILE A 85 -6.95 8.39 13.23
N PHE A 86 -8.08 8.81 13.78
CA PHE A 86 -8.15 9.97 14.65
C PHE A 86 -7.15 9.85 15.81
N ASN A 87 -6.40 10.91 16.01
CA ASN A 87 -5.49 11.06 17.14
C ASN A 87 -4.32 10.07 17.15
N THR A 88 -3.94 9.57 15.97
CA THR A 88 -2.79 8.67 15.83
C THR A 88 -2.00 9.06 14.60
N ASN A 89 -0.86 8.41 14.40
CA ASN A 89 -0.08 8.54 13.17
C ASN A 89 -0.45 7.46 12.14
N GLU A 90 -1.50 6.72 12.40
CA GLU A 90 -1.88 5.58 11.57
C GLU A 90 -2.93 5.97 10.55
N VAL A 91 -2.95 5.23 9.45
CA VAL A 91 -3.95 5.43 8.41
C VAL A 91 -4.51 4.08 7.99
N ALA A 92 -5.73 4.10 7.49
CA ALA A 92 -6.28 2.97 6.76
C ALA A 92 -6.24 3.31 5.28
N ILE A 93 -6.14 2.30 4.44
CA ILE A 93 -6.08 2.47 2.99
C ILE A 93 -7.30 1.76 2.41
N MET A 94 -8.11 2.51 1.67
CA MET A 94 -9.34 1.96 1.10
C MET A 94 -9.20 1.92 -0.42
N ALA A 95 -9.55 0.79 -1.03
CA ALA A 95 -9.60 0.71 -2.49
C ALA A 95 -10.90 1.36 -2.95
N SER A 96 -10.80 2.27 -3.92
CA SER A 96 -11.98 3.00 -4.39
C SER A 96 -12.93 2.10 -5.15
N ILE A 97 -12.41 1.07 -5.81
CA ILE A 97 -13.25 0.25 -6.68
C ILE A 97 -14.30 -0.53 -5.90
N ASN A 98 -13.97 -1.00 -4.69
CA ASN A 98 -14.93 -1.79 -3.91
C ASN A 98 -15.24 -1.18 -2.55
N ASN A 99 -14.64 -0.03 -2.21
CA ASN A 99 -14.85 0.65 -0.93
C ASN A 99 -14.49 -0.23 0.26
N ARG A 100 -13.48 -1.08 0.11
CA ARG A 100 -13.04 -1.94 1.19
C ARG A 100 -11.63 -1.58 1.60
N TYR A 101 -11.33 -1.85 2.88
CA TYR A 101 -10.03 -1.51 3.44
C TYR A 101 -9.01 -2.59 3.13
N VAL A 102 -7.79 -2.14 2.85
CA VAL A 102 -6.65 -3.03 2.66
C VAL A 102 -6.27 -3.61 4.00
N THR A 103 -6.10 -4.92 4.04
CA THR A 103 -5.70 -5.63 5.25
C THR A 103 -4.37 -6.33 5.01
N ALA A 104 -3.53 -6.35 6.05
CA ALA A 104 -2.36 -7.21 6.07
C ALA A 104 -2.85 -8.58 6.53
N GLU A 105 -3.24 -9.40 5.59
CA GLU A 105 -3.95 -10.65 5.86
C GLU A 105 -3.12 -11.58 6.74
N ASN A 106 -3.79 -12.20 7.69
CA ASN A 106 -3.15 -13.06 8.70
C ASN A 106 -2.06 -12.32 9.46
N GLY A 107 -2.32 -11.03 9.76
CA GLY A 107 -1.36 -10.24 10.52
C GLY A 107 -0.08 -9.97 9.77
N GLY A 108 -0.11 -10.03 8.45
CA GLY A 108 1.06 -9.76 7.61
C GLY A 108 1.70 -11.01 7.04
N ALA A 109 1.26 -12.19 7.45
CA ALA A 109 1.84 -13.44 6.92
C ALA A 109 1.43 -13.68 5.47
N GLN A 110 0.35 -13.04 5.02
CA GLN A 110 -0.12 -13.17 3.66
C GLN A 110 -0.20 -11.80 3.01
N ALA A 111 -0.41 -11.79 1.69
CA ALA A 111 -0.39 -10.56 0.91
C ALA A 111 -1.52 -9.62 1.29
N LEU A 112 -1.32 -8.33 1.02
CA LEU A 112 -2.32 -7.30 1.25
C LEU A 112 -3.47 -7.48 0.28
N VAL A 113 -4.69 -7.36 0.78
CA VAL A 113 -5.88 -7.47 -0.05
C VAL A 113 -6.94 -6.51 0.48
N ALA A 114 -7.70 -5.88 -0.44
CA ALA A 114 -8.72 -4.90 -0.05
C ALA A 114 -10.05 -5.62 0.07
N ASN A 115 -10.27 -6.26 1.23
CA ASN A 115 -11.47 -7.09 1.40
C ASN A 115 -12.14 -6.94 2.76
N ARG A 116 -11.83 -5.88 3.50
CA ARG A 116 -12.44 -5.67 4.82
C ARG A 116 -13.41 -4.51 4.81
N ASP A 117 -14.53 -4.68 5.52
CA ASP A 117 -15.52 -3.62 5.64
C ASP A 117 -15.23 -2.65 6.77
N GLU A 118 -14.39 -3.06 7.72
CA GLU A 118 -14.11 -2.26 8.91
C GLU A 118 -12.62 -2.20 9.16
N ILE A 119 -12.21 -1.22 9.97
CA ILE A 119 -10.81 -1.00 10.29
C ILE A 119 -10.50 -1.67 11.62
N GLY A 120 -9.73 -2.75 11.57
CA GLY A 120 -9.23 -3.42 12.76
C GLY A 120 -7.71 -3.32 12.80
N PRO A 121 -7.05 -4.13 13.65
CA PRO A 121 -5.59 -4.05 13.77
C PRO A 121 -4.84 -4.35 12.49
N TRP A 122 -5.37 -5.22 11.65
CA TRP A 122 -4.67 -5.60 10.41
C TRP A 122 -4.84 -4.56 9.30
N GLU A 123 -5.70 -3.58 9.49
CA GLU A 123 -6.00 -2.57 8.47
C GLU A 123 -5.35 -1.23 8.79
N LYS A 124 -4.47 -1.18 9.78
CA LYS A 124 -3.79 0.05 10.15
C LYS A 124 -2.35 0.03 9.69
N PHE A 125 -1.92 1.13 9.10
CA PHE A 125 -0.58 1.26 8.55
C PHE A 125 0.01 2.60 8.99
N THR A 126 1.33 2.69 9.00
CA THR A 126 2.00 3.98 9.10
C THR A 126 2.71 4.23 7.78
N ILE A 127 2.70 5.49 7.36
CA ILE A 127 3.37 5.91 6.15
C ILE A 127 4.43 6.91 6.57
N THR A 128 5.69 6.58 6.29
CA THR A 128 6.82 7.38 6.71
C THR A 128 7.54 7.92 5.49
N LYS A 129 7.77 9.21 5.48
CA LYS A 129 8.46 9.84 4.38
C LYS A 129 9.93 9.45 4.37
N VAL A 130 10.43 9.11 3.20
CA VAL A 130 11.85 8.80 3.00
C VAL A 130 12.48 9.99 2.33
N SER A 131 13.55 10.52 2.93
CA SER A 131 14.23 11.67 2.38
C SER A 131 14.99 11.29 1.13
N ASP A 132 14.85 12.08 0.08
CA ASP A 132 15.55 11.85 -1.15
C ASP A 132 16.72 12.76 -1.33
N CYS A 133 16.96 13.63 -0.39
CA CYS A 133 17.94 14.67 -0.64
C CYS A 133 19.22 14.53 0.13
N GLN A 134 19.44 13.44 0.76
CA GLN A 134 20.63 13.28 1.51
C GLN A 134 21.82 12.98 0.66
N ILE A 135 21.66 13.13 -0.58
CA ILE A 135 22.73 12.90 -1.45
C ILE A 135 23.70 14.03 -1.49
N GLN A 136 23.72 14.87 -0.67
CA GLN A 136 24.70 15.92 -0.77
C GLN A 136 26.00 15.53 -0.18
#